data_ad4442740957156b78540de96b9740db
#
_entry.id   ad4442740957156b78540de96b9740db
#
_cell.length_a   1.000
_cell.length_b   1.000
_cell.length_c   1.000
_cell.angle_alpha   90.00
_cell.angle_beta   90.00
_cell.angle_gamma   90.00
#
_symmetry.space_group_name_H-M   'P 1'
#
loop_
_entity.id
_entity.type
_entity.pdbx_description
1 polymer ?
#
loop_
_entity_poly.entity_id
_entity_poly.type
_entity_poly.pdbx_seq_one_letter_code
_entity_poly.pdbx_strand_id
1 'polypeptide(L)'
;MKYAFYPGCVSRGACPELYTATLEVCNILGIELDEDSLRSASCTGAGVLQEKNLRLGDTLNARTFAMAEKAGLPLMTICSTCQGVMSQANQRLVSDPEYLASINEDLKEEGLEYKGTINPKHLLWIIVEDLGMDFFHSKVVRKLEGLKLAPFYGCYIVRPTEALGFDENPERETSLEAVIEAVGAEVVDFPGKTLCCGFPILTINPKNSVKMVANHTIDAKDRGADAMVTPCPLCHLNLDGYQPNASSAAKRDIDLPIIHLPQLVGLSLGIDPEKMRLNKHIVSTKKLLSELAVAP
;
A
#
# COMPACT_ATOMS: atom_id res chain seq x y z
N MET A 1 -5.45 -4.86 -18.67
CA MET A 1 -4.19 -5.47 -18.16
C MET A 1 -4.55 -6.53 -17.14
N LYS A 2 -3.81 -7.66 -17.08
CA LYS A 2 -4.09 -8.75 -16.12
C LYS A 2 -2.88 -9.00 -15.23
N TYR A 3 -3.09 -9.14 -13.92
CA TYR A 3 -2.05 -9.35 -12.92
C TYR A 3 -2.36 -10.56 -12.04
N ALA A 4 -1.33 -11.32 -11.65
CA ALA A 4 -1.38 -12.20 -10.50
C ALA A 4 -1.49 -11.33 -9.25
N PHE A 5 -2.63 -11.41 -8.56
CA PHE A 5 -2.95 -10.47 -7.47
C PHE A 5 -2.54 -11.01 -6.11
N TYR A 6 -1.58 -10.32 -5.49
CA TYR A 6 -1.14 -10.56 -4.12
C TYR A 6 -1.69 -9.47 -3.18
N PRO A 7 -2.86 -9.65 -2.58
CA PRO A 7 -3.45 -8.64 -1.70
C PRO A 7 -2.71 -8.48 -0.38
N GLY A 8 -1.92 -9.48 0.03
CA GLY A 8 -1.34 -9.56 1.36
C GLY A 8 -2.34 -10.04 2.43
N CYS A 9 -1.81 -10.52 3.56
CA CYS A 9 -2.63 -11.09 4.64
C CYS A 9 -3.47 -10.05 5.37
N VAL A 10 -2.97 -8.82 5.52
CA VAL A 10 -3.64 -7.76 6.30
C VAL A 10 -4.87 -7.23 5.57
N SER A 11 -4.82 -7.05 4.25
CA SER A 11 -5.96 -6.59 3.47
C SER A 11 -7.15 -7.56 3.49
N ARG A 12 -6.87 -8.87 3.57
CA ARG A 12 -7.92 -9.88 3.71
C ARG A 12 -8.45 -10.02 5.13
N GLY A 13 -7.57 -9.89 6.13
CA GLY A 13 -7.89 -10.18 7.54
C GLY A 13 -8.32 -8.96 8.35
N ALA A 14 -7.55 -7.88 8.31
CA ALA A 14 -7.72 -6.74 9.20
C ALA A 14 -8.19 -5.45 8.50
N CYS A 15 -7.98 -5.32 7.17
CA CYS A 15 -8.40 -4.16 6.38
C CYS A 15 -9.23 -4.60 5.16
N PRO A 16 -10.40 -5.28 5.36
CA PRO A 16 -11.22 -5.75 4.24
C PRO A 16 -11.76 -4.61 3.37
N GLU A 17 -11.81 -3.38 3.87
CA GLU A 17 -12.15 -2.16 3.14
C GLU A 17 -11.11 -1.85 2.06
N LEU A 18 -9.81 -2.05 2.33
CA LEU A 18 -8.76 -1.91 1.32
C LEU A 18 -8.96 -2.91 0.18
N TYR A 19 -9.19 -4.19 0.53
CA TYR A 19 -9.40 -5.24 -0.46
C TYR A 19 -10.62 -4.95 -1.33
N THR A 20 -11.76 -4.64 -0.71
CA THR A 20 -13.02 -4.33 -1.42
C THR A 20 -12.87 -3.12 -2.34
N ALA A 21 -12.28 -2.02 -1.83
CA ALA A 21 -12.04 -0.82 -2.63
C ALA A 21 -11.11 -1.10 -3.83
N THR A 22 -10.10 -1.96 -3.65
CA THR A 22 -9.21 -2.37 -4.74
C THR A 22 -9.96 -3.08 -5.85
N LEU A 23 -10.83 -4.04 -5.52
CA LEU A 23 -11.61 -4.78 -6.53
C LEU A 23 -12.48 -3.82 -7.36
N GLU A 24 -13.19 -2.92 -6.70
CA GLU A 24 -14.06 -1.94 -7.36
C GLU A 24 -13.26 -1.00 -8.28
N VAL A 25 -12.13 -0.47 -7.80
CA VAL A 25 -11.26 0.43 -8.56
C VAL A 25 -10.65 -0.29 -9.76
N CYS A 26 -10.09 -1.48 -9.56
CA CYS A 26 -9.47 -2.25 -10.65
C CYS A 26 -10.48 -2.59 -11.74
N ASN A 27 -11.73 -2.91 -11.38
CA ASN A 27 -12.80 -3.17 -12.34
C ASN A 27 -13.06 -1.95 -13.25
N ILE A 28 -13.15 -0.73 -12.69
CA ILE A 28 -13.36 0.50 -13.49
C ILE A 28 -12.14 0.87 -14.32
N LEU A 29 -10.94 0.67 -13.80
CA LEU A 29 -9.69 0.96 -14.50
C LEU A 29 -9.31 -0.09 -15.56
N GLY A 30 -10.06 -1.19 -15.68
CA GLY A 30 -9.78 -2.27 -16.63
C GLY A 30 -8.57 -3.12 -16.25
N ILE A 31 -8.28 -3.21 -14.93
CA ILE A 31 -7.25 -4.09 -14.36
C ILE A 31 -7.92 -5.41 -13.96
N GLU A 32 -7.57 -6.49 -14.63
CA GLU A 32 -8.03 -7.84 -14.30
C GLU A 32 -7.13 -8.45 -13.22
N LEU A 33 -7.73 -8.91 -12.13
CA LEU A 33 -7.05 -9.50 -10.99
C LEU A 33 -7.21 -11.01 -10.97
N ASP A 34 -6.11 -11.73 -11.14
CA ASP A 34 -6.06 -13.19 -10.97
C ASP A 34 -5.69 -13.50 -9.51
N GLU A 35 -6.66 -13.97 -8.75
CA GLU A 35 -6.47 -14.37 -7.35
C GLU A 35 -6.15 -15.87 -7.22
N ASP A 36 -6.49 -16.66 -8.21
CA ASP A 36 -6.41 -18.13 -8.12
C ASP A 36 -4.96 -18.59 -8.21
N SER A 37 -4.15 -17.99 -9.07
CA SER A 37 -2.75 -18.35 -9.24
C SER A 37 -1.92 -18.14 -7.97
N LEU A 38 -2.29 -17.16 -7.12
CA LEU A 38 -1.60 -16.87 -5.86
C LEU A 38 -2.40 -17.28 -4.62
N ARG A 39 -3.42 -18.15 -4.76
CA ARG A 39 -4.31 -18.53 -3.66
C ARG A 39 -3.58 -19.17 -2.47
N SER A 40 -2.53 -19.92 -2.72
CA SER A 40 -1.70 -20.55 -1.69
C SER A 40 -0.42 -19.77 -1.36
N ALA A 41 -0.26 -18.55 -1.87
CA ALA A 41 0.90 -17.72 -1.57
C ALA A 41 1.00 -17.39 -0.07
N SER A 42 2.21 -17.42 0.44
CA SER A 42 2.51 -17.18 1.86
C SER A 42 2.61 -15.67 2.15
N CYS A 43 2.61 -15.31 3.43
CA CYS A 43 2.98 -13.96 3.84
C CYS A 43 4.43 -13.65 3.46
N THR A 44 4.71 -12.42 3.04
CA THR A 44 6.07 -11.95 2.72
C THR A 44 7.00 -11.90 3.94
N GLY A 45 6.46 -12.04 5.16
CA GLY A 45 7.22 -11.94 6.41
C GLY A 45 7.29 -10.53 7.00
N ALA A 46 6.67 -9.54 6.34
CA ALA A 46 6.55 -8.14 6.81
C ALA A 46 7.87 -7.47 7.25
N GLY A 47 9.00 -7.91 6.70
CA GLY A 47 10.34 -7.45 7.07
C GLY A 47 10.92 -8.12 8.32
N VAL A 48 10.11 -8.63 9.23
CA VAL A 48 10.56 -9.28 10.47
C VAL A 48 11.21 -10.63 10.19
N LEU A 49 10.65 -11.39 9.24
CA LEU A 49 11.16 -12.71 8.92
C LEU A 49 12.55 -12.64 8.29
N GLN A 50 12.77 -11.72 7.37
CA GLN A 50 14.07 -11.56 6.71
C GLN A 50 15.20 -11.19 7.67
N GLU A 51 14.91 -10.48 8.76
CA GLU A 51 15.91 -10.15 9.79
C GLU A 51 16.27 -11.35 10.66
N LYS A 52 15.33 -12.28 10.85
CA LYS A 52 15.55 -13.48 11.69
C LYS A 52 16.05 -14.68 10.90
N ASN A 53 15.55 -14.86 9.71
CA ASN A 53 15.88 -15.95 8.81
C ASN A 53 15.71 -15.47 7.35
N LEU A 54 16.76 -14.88 6.81
CA LEU A 54 16.76 -14.30 5.47
C LEU A 54 16.38 -15.35 4.41
N ARG A 55 17.04 -16.54 4.47
CA ARG A 55 16.78 -17.62 3.52
C ARG A 55 15.31 -18.03 3.49
N LEU A 56 14.69 -18.26 4.65
CA LEU A 56 13.26 -18.59 4.71
C LEU A 56 12.38 -17.48 4.15
N GLY A 57 12.71 -16.22 4.47
CA GLY A 57 12.01 -15.06 3.89
C GLY A 57 12.08 -15.04 2.38
N ASP A 58 13.27 -15.24 1.82
CA ASP A 58 13.49 -15.24 0.38
C ASP A 58 12.86 -16.46 -0.30
N THR A 59 12.90 -17.65 0.32
CA THR A 59 12.21 -18.86 -0.19
C THR A 59 10.70 -18.63 -0.31
N LEU A 60 10.04 -18.05 0.69
CA LEU A 60 8.61 -17.78 0.66
C LEU A 60 8.23 -16.73 -0.41
N ASN A 61 9.07 -15.72 -0.61
CA ASN A 61 8.86 -14.73 -1.67
C ASN A 61 9.15 -15.32 -3.06
N ALA A 62 10.24 -16.09 -3.23
CA ALA A 62 10.56 -16.81 -4.46
C ALA A 62 9.44 -17.77 -4.87
N ARG A 63 8.85 -18.46 -3.90
CA ARG A 63 7.67 -19.31 -4.11
C ARG A 63 6.51 -18.52 -4.73
N THR A 64 6.21 -17.36 -4.17
CA THR A 64 5.15 -16.48 -4.70
C THR A 64 5.47 -16.00 -6.12
N PHE A 65 6.73 -15.64 -6.39
CA PHE A 65 7.19 -15.24 -7.72
C PHE A 65 7.08 -16.39 -8.73
N ALA A 66 7.52 -17.60 -8.36
CA ALA A 66 7.40 -18.78 -9.19
C ALA A 66 5.95 -19.12 -9.55
N MET A 67 5.02 -18.91 -8.63
CA MET A 67 3.58 -19.09 -8.90
C MET A 67 3.08 -18.06 -9.93
N ALA A 68 3.48 -16.80 -9.83
CA ALA A 68 3.13 -15.77 -10.80
C ALA A 68 3.77 -16.06 -12.19
N GLU A 69 5.04 -16.47 -12.24
CA GLU A 69 5.71 -16.91 -13.47
C GLU A 69 5.00 -18.10 -14.12
N LYS A 70 4.61 -19.10 -13.33
CA LYS A 70 3.87 -20.27 -13.81
C LYS A 70 2.52 -19.90 -14.43
N ALA A 71 1.89 -18.84 -13.90
CA ALA A 71 0.66 -18.27 -14.46
C ALA A 71 0.91 -17.38 -15.69
N GLY A 72 2.16 -17.02 -15.98
CA GLY A 72 2.52 -16.10 -17.06
C GLY A 72 2.02 -14.68 -16.84
N LEU A 73 1.88 -14.25 -15.57
CA LEU A 73 1.30 -12.96 -15.20
C LEU A 73 2.29 -12.10 -14.40
N PRO A 74 2.32 -10.77 -14.64
CA PRO A 74 3.01 -9.85 -13.74
C PRO A 74 2.35 -9.84 -12.36
N LEU A 75 3.12 -9.55 -11.31
CA LEU A 75 2.65 -9.58 -9.92
C LEU A 75 2.29 -8.20 -9.43
N MET A 76 1.06 -8.06 -8.90
CA MET A 76 0.54 -6.84 -8.29
C MET A 76 0.30 -7.01 -6.79
N THR A 77 0.67 -6.00 -6.00
CA THR A 77 0.32 -5.90 -4.57
C THR A 77 -0.33 -4.56 -4.22
N ILE A 78 -0.99 -4.50 -3.07
CA ILE A 78 -1.66 -3.30 -2.52
C ILE A 78 -1.14 -2.94 -1.13
N CYS A 79 0.03 -3.46 -0.78
CA CYS A 79 0.64 -3.25 0.54
C CYS A 79 2.08 -2.79 0.35
N SER A 80 2.40 -1.57 0.78
CA SER A 80 3.76 -1.01 0.72
C SER A 80 4.79 -1.90 1.41
N THR A 81 4.44 -2.52 2.53
CA THR A 81 5.35 -3.44 3.23
C THR A 81 5.61 -4.69 2.39
N CYS A 82 4.59 -5.27 1.77
CA CYS A 82 4.77 -6.40 0.87
C CYS A 82 5.61 -6.01 -0.34
N GLN A 83 5.35 -4.84 -0.94
CA GLN A 83 6.14 -4.31 -2.05
C GLN A 83 7.62 -4.26 -1.70
N GLY A 84 7.97 -3.59 -0.59
CA GLY A 84 9.38 -3.42 -0.21
C GLY A 84 10.07 -4.73 0.14
N VAL A 85 9.39 -5.67 0.82
CA VAL A 85 9.96 -6.99 1.14
C VAL A 85 10.16 -7.82 -0.12
N MET A 86 9.16 -7.86 -1.00
CA MET A 86 9.24 -8.58 -2.28
C MET A 86 10.34 -8.01 -3.18
N SER A 87 10.43 -6.69 -3.31
CA SER A 87 11.47 -6.05 -4.12
C SER A 87 12.87 -6.35 -3.62
N GLN A 88 13.10 -6.30 -2.30
CA GLN A 88 14.39 -6.66 -1.71
C GLN A 88 14.73 -8.15 -1.90
N ALA A 89 13.76 -9.04 -1.70
CA ALA A 89 13.95 -10.48 -1.95
C ALA A 89 14.27 -10.73 -3.42
N ASN A 90 13.53 -10.11 -4.33
CA ASN A 90 13.75 -10.23 -5.77
C ASN A 90 15.15 -9.74 -6.18
N GLN A 91 15.57 -8.57 -5.67
CA GLN A 91 16.91 -8.04 -5.94
C GLN A 91 18.00 -9.03 -5.53
N ARG A 92 17.92 -9.61 -4.33
CA ARG A 92 18.90 -10.61 -3.85
C ARG A 92 18.94 -11.86 -4.73
N LEU A 93 17.75 -12.37 -5.10
CA LEU A 93 17.62 -13.59 -5.91
C LEU A 93 18.14 -13.39 -7.34
N VAL A 94 17.82 -12.25 -7.97
CA VAL A 94 18.22 -11.97 -9.35
C VAL A 94 19.69 -11.59 -9.44
N SER A 95 20.25 -10.93 -8.42
CA SER A 95 21.67 -10.52 -8.41
C SER A 95 22.63 -11.65 -8.10
N ASP A 96 22.19 -12.77 -7.53
CA ASP A 96 22.99 -13.93 -7.17
C ASP A 96 22.42 -15.25 -7.74
N PRO A 97 22.87 -15.69 -8.92
CA PRO A 97 22.38 -16.91 -9.56
C PRO A 97 22.62 -18.17 -8.75
N GLU A 98 23.70 -18.26 -7.95
CA GLU A 98 23.98 -19.42 -7.11
C GLU A 98 23.01 -19.46 -5.94
N TYR A 99 22.72 -18.31 -5.35
CA TYR A 99 21.70 -18.19 -4.31
C TYR A 99 20.32 -18.54 -4.84
N LEU A 100 19.91 -18.02 -6.00
CA LEU A 100 18.65 -18.37 -6.64
C LEU A 100 18.55 -19.88 -6.91
N ALA A 101 19.61 -20.50 -7.42
CA ALA A 101 19.63 -21.95 -7.63
C ALA A 101 19.43 -22.72 -6.32
N SER A 102 20.07 -22.26 -5.22
CA SER A 102 19.91 -22.89 -3.91
C SER A 102 18.47 -22.74 -3.34
N ILE A 103 17.81 -21.63 -3.61
CA ILE A 103 16.39 -21.43 -3.23
C ILE A 103 15.48 -22.30 -4.09
N ASN A 104 15.77 -22.45 -5.39
CA ASN A 104 14.99 -23.30 -6.27
C ASN A 104 15.06 -24.79 -5.88
N GLU A 105 16.14 -25.25 -5.25
CA GLU A 105 16.18 -26.60 -4.66
C GLU A 105 15.07 -26.79 -3.62
N ASP A 106 14.81 -25.78 -2.77
CA ASP A 106 13.74 -25.83 -1.77
C ASP A 106 12.35 -25.83 -2.42
N LEU A 107 12.19 -25.18 -3.58
CA LEU A 107 10.91 -25.07 -4.31
C LEU A 107 10.55 -26.33 -5.12
N LYS A 108 11.51 -27.21 -5.38
CA LYS A 108 11.31 -28.42 -6.20
C LYS A 108 10.26 -29.37 -5.64
N GLU A 109 10.15 -29.45 -4.32
CA GLU A 109 9.16 -30.31 -3.67
C GLU A 109 7.71 -29.94 -4.02
N GLU A 110 7.48 -28.64 -4.36
CA GLU A 110 6.17 -28.14 -4.80
C GLU A 110 6.05 -28.07 -6.35
N GLY A 111 7.06 -28.52 -7.09
CA GLY A 111 7.10 -28.42 -8.55
C GLY A 111 7.12 -26.98 -9.03
N LEU A 112 7.79 -26.10 -8.27
CA LEU A 112 7.99 -24.69 -8.59
C LEU A 112 9.47 -24.40 -8.87
N GLU A 113 9.68 -23.40 -9.72
CA GLU A 113 11.00 -22.85 -10.06
C GLU A 113 10.81 -21.35 -10.32
N TYR A 114 11.60 -20.50 -9.69
CA TYR A 114 11.66 -19.07 -9.98
C TYR A 114 12.80 -18.78 -10.94
N LYS A 115 12.52 -18.08 -12.05
CA LYS A 115 13.48 -17.77 -13.12
C LYS A 115 14.00 -16.33 -13.09
N GLY A 116 13.54 -15.54 -12.12
CA GLY A 116 13.97 -14.15 -11.97
C GLY A 116 13.26 -13.14 -12.87
N THR A 117 12.08 -13.48 -13.43
CA THR A 117 11.39 -12.60 -14.40
C THR A 117 10.30 -11.71 -13.78
N ILE A 118 9.96 -11.93 -12.53
CA ILE A 118 8.92 -11.13 -11.84
C ILE A 118 9.51 -9.82 -11.31
N ASN A 119 8.84 -8.73 -11.62
CA ASN A 119 9.02 -7.45 -10.96
C ASN A 119 7.73 -7.12 -10.19
N PRO A 120 7.69 -7.30 -8.85
CA PRO A 120 6.49 -7.01 -8.08
C PRO A 120 6.17 -5.51 -8.13
N LYS A 121 4.91 -5.16 -8.44
CA LYS A 121 4.50 -3.77 -8.59
C LYS A 121 3.30 -3.42 -7.71
N HIS A 122 3.39 -2.31 -7.00
CA HIS A 122 2.30 -1.78 -6.19
C HIS A 122 1.22 -1.12 -7.07
N LEU A 123 -0.05 -1.21 -6.66
CA LEU A 123 -1.17 -0.55 -7.37
C LEU A 123 -0.91 0.94 -7.64
N LEU A 124 -0.26 1.66 -6.71
CA LEU A 124 0.11 3.05 -6.89
C LEU A 124 0.96 3.25 -8.16
N TRP A 125 1.96 2.42 -8.34
CA TRP A 125 2.85 2.51 -9.50
C TRP A 125 2.20 1.96 -10.78
N ILE A 126 1.28 0.99 -10.67
CA ILE A 126 0.48 0.55 -11.82
C ILE A 126 -0.38 1.71 -12.35
N ILE A 127 -0.97 2.51 -11.46
CA ILE A 127 -1.75 3.68 -11.87
C ILE A 127 -0.86 4.72 -12.57
N VAL A 128 0.31 5.02 -12.02
CA VAL A 128 1.20 6.07 -12.54
C VAL A 128 1.95 5.63 -13.79
N GLU A 129 2.49 4.40 -13.80
CA GLU A 129 3.40 3.91 -14.84
C GLU A 129 2.68 3.11 -15.93
N ASP A 130 1.89 2.09 -15.56
CA ASP A 130 1.33 1.12 -16.50
C ASP A 130 0.05 1.63 -17.17
N LEU A 131 -0.83 2.29 -16.42
CA LEU A 131 -2.00 2.96 -16.97
C LEU A 131 -1.63 4.34 -17.52
N GLY A 132 -0.76 5.05 -16.82
CA GLY A 132 -0.39 6.43 -17.11
C GLY A 132 -1.38 7.46 -16.56
N MET A 133 -0.84 8.61 -16.17
CA MET A 133 -1.63 9.66 -15.50
C MET A 133 -2.71 10.26 -16.41
N ASP A 134 -2.47 10.35 -17.73
CA ASP A 134 -3.47 10.87 -18.69
C ASP A 134 -4.69 9.94 -18.76
N PHE A 135 -4.46 8.61 -18.82
CA PHE A 135 -5.54 7.64 -18.80
C PHE A 135 -6.29 7.70 -17.46
N PHE A 136 -5.56 7.71 -16.35
CA PHE A 136 -6.18 7.80 -15.02
C PHE A 136 -7.04 9.05 -14.88
N HIS A 137 -6.50 10.22 -15.25
CA HIS A 137 -7.22 11.49 -15.24
C HIS A 137 -8.50 11.45 -16.11
N SER A 138 -8.47 10.77 -17.26
CA SER A 138 -9.64 10.61 -18.13
C SER A 138 -10.78 9.79 -17.48
N LYS A 139 -10.47 8.99 -16.46
CA LYS A 139 -11.44 8.19 -15.71
C LYS A 139 -12.04 8.90 -14.49
N VAL A 140 -11.46 10.02 -14.08
CA VAL A 140 -11.97 10.83 -12.97
C VAL A 140 -13.30 11.46 -13.36
N VAL A 141 -14.39 11.04 -12.73
CA VAL A 141 -15.74 11.56 -12.96
C VAL A 141 -16.20 12.52 -11.86
N ARG A 142 -15.52 12.48 -10.71
CA ARG A 142 -15.74 13.36 -9.56
C ARG A 142 -14.40 13.92 -9.11
N LYS A 143 -14.22 15.21 -9.33
CA LYS A 143 -13.07 15.91 -8.75
C LYS A 143 -13.26 16.12 -7.26
N LEU A 144 -12.20 15.92 -6.49
CA LEU A 144 -12.18 16.09 -5.04
C LEU A 144 -11.69 17.50 -4.66
N GLU A 145 -12.16 18.51 -5.41
CA GLU A 145 -11.77 19.93 -5.23
C GLU A 145 -12.16 20.43 -3.85
N GLY A 146 -11.29 21.20 -3.24
CA GLY A 146 -11.45 21.75 -1.88
C GLY A 146 -10.92 20.86 -0.77
N LEU A 147 -10.63 19.58 -1.04
CA LEU A 147 -9.98 18.70 -0.06
C LEU A 147 -8.47 18.90 -0.05
N LYS A 148 -7.92 18.92 1.16
CA LYS A 148 -6.49 18.98 1.45
C LYS A 148 -6.04 17.63 2.01
N LEU A 149 -5.21 16.91 1.26
CA LEU A 149 -4.84 15.54 1.57
C LEU A 149 -3.34 15.41 1.83
N ALA A 150 -2.98 14.81 2.96
CA ALA A 150 -1.59 14.52 3.32
C ALA A 150 -1.20 13.14 2.81
N PRO A 151 -0.21 13.01 1.89
CA PRO A 151 0.32 11.71 1.49
C PRO A 151 1.10 11.07 2.63
N PHE A 152 0.92 9.77 2.86
CA PHE A 152 1.71 9.01 3.82
C PHE A 152 2.20 7.69 3.20
N TYR A 153 3.38 7.71 2.63
CA TYR A 153 4.00 6.52 2.02
C TYR A 153 4.39 5.46 3.05
N GLY A 154 4.77 5.91 4.26
CA GLY A 154 5.48 5.06 5.21
C GLY A 154 6.93 4.82 4.76
N CYS A 155 7.49 3.64 5.07
CA CYS A 155 8.92 3.38 4.85
C CYS A 155 9.20 2.38 3.71
N TYR A 156 8.44 1.30 3.60
CA TYR A 156 8.77 0.17 2.73
C TYR A 156 8.57 0.41 1.23
N ILE A 157 7.76 1.39 0.83
CA ILE A 157 7.54 1.72 -0.58
C ILE A 157 8.53 2.79 -1.10
N VAL A 158 9.32 3.36 -0.20
CA VAL A 158 10.31 4.41 -0.54
C VAL A 158 11.75 4.01 -0.20
N ARG A 159 11.96 2.87 0.45
CA ARG A 159 13.30 2.37 0.86
C ARG A 159 13.38 0.85 0.89
N PRO A 160 14.53 0.24 0.52
CA PRO A 160 15.69 0.87 -0.13
C PRO A 160 15.38 1.22 -1.59
N THR A 161 15.87 2.37 -2.06
CA THR A 161 15.56 2.91 -3.40
C THR A 161 16.03 2.01 -4.53
N GLU A 162 17.23 1.40 -4.40
CA GLU A 162 17.78 0.46 -5.38
C GLU A 162 16.86 -0.74 -5.64
N ALA A 163 16.39 -1.42 -4.57
CA ALA A 163 15.50 -2.57 -4.71
C ALA A 163 14.13 -2.20 -5.26
N LEU A 164 13.74 -0.94 -5.09
CA LEU A 164 12.46 -0.40 -5.53
C LEU A 164 12.55 0.25 -6.94
N GLY A 165 13.72 0.24 -7.60
CA GLY A 165 13.90 0.74 -8.95
C GLY A 165 13.61 2.24 -9.11
N PHE A 166 14.03 3.07 -8.13
CA PHE A 166 13.80 4.52 -8.19
C PHE A 166 14.71 5.21 -9.21
N ASP A 167 15.89 4.67 -9.46
CA ASP A 167 16.82 5.24 -10.46
C ASP A 167 16.24 5.13 -11.87
N GLU A 168 15.53 4.04 -12.17
CA GLU A 168 14.86 3.80 -13.45
C GLU A 168 13.47 4.49 -13.53
N ASN A 169 12.85 4.75 -12.37
CA ASN A 169 11.50 5.29 -12.27
C ASN A 169 11.44 6.41 -11.22
N PRO A 170 12.06 7.57 -11.48
CA PRO A 170 12.14 8.66 -10.50
C PRO A 170 10.77 9.25 -10.11
N GLU A 171 9.74 9.08 -10.94
CA GLU A 171 8.36 9.48 -10.67
C GLU A 171 7.74 8.75 -9.46
N ARG A 172 8.32 7.62 -9.02
CA ARG A 172 7.88 6.91 -7.81
C ARG A 172 8.00 7.76 -6.55
N GLU A 173 8.95 8.69 -6.53
CA GLU A 173 9.23 9.56 -5.39
C GLU A 173 8.04 10.45 -5.02
N THR A 174 7.26 10.89 -6.01
CA THR A 174 6.09 11.77 -5.87
C THR A 174 4.80 11.15 -6.41
N SER A 175 4.77 9.82 -6.57
CA SER A 175 3.66 9.12 -7.21
C SER A 175 2.33 9.27 -6.47
N LEU A 176 2.34 9.34 -5.13
CA LEU A 176 1.12 9.51 -4.34
C LEU A 176 0.58 10.93 -4.42
N GLU A 177 1.46 11.93 -4.44
CA GLU A 177 1.12 13.32 -4.70
C GLU A 177 0.49 13.47 -6.09
N ALA A 178 1.10 12.89 -7.11
CA ALA A 178 0.58 12.92 -8.48
C ALA A 178 -0.86 12.35 -8.56
N VAL A 179 -1.14 11.26 -7.84
CA VAL A 179 -2.51 10.70 -7.78
C VAL A 179 -3.45 11.63 -7.02
N ILE A 180 -3.03 12.25 -5.91
CA ILE A 180 -3.84 13.21 -5.14
C ILE A 180 -4.19 14.43 -6.02
N GLU A 181 -3.23 14.97 -6.76
CA GLU A 181 -3.46 16.10 -7.67
C GLU A 181 -4.35 15.72 -8.85
N ALA A 182 -4.17 14.53 -9.41
CA ALA A 182 -4.98 14.06 -10.55
C ALA A 182 -6.46 13.89 -10.20
N VAL A 183 -6.79 13.59 -8.95
CA VAL A 183 -8.18 13.54 -8.50
C VAL A 183 -8.74 14.92 -8.14
N GLY A 184 -7.95 16.00 -8.27
CA GLY A 184 -8.35 17.39 -8.04
C GLY A 184 -8.23 17.85 -6.59
N ALA A 185 -7.59 17.10 -5.71
CA ALA A 185 -7.33 17.50 -4.33
C ALA A 185 -6.01 18.28 -4.20
N GLU A 186 -5.88 19.06 -3.14
CA GLU A 186 -4.66 19.78 -2.77
C GLU A 186 -3.74 18.88 -1.93
N VAL A 187 -2.46 18.83 -2.25
CA VAL A 187 -1.45 18.11 -1.47
C VAL A 187 -1.01 18.93 -0.26
N VAL A 188 -1.08 18.34 0.92
CA VAL A 188 -0.48 18.88 2.14
C VAL A 188 0.84 18.17 2.39
N ASP A 189 1.94 18.82 2.04
CA ASP A 189 3.28 18.28 2.29
C ASP A 189 3.67 18.41 3.76
N PHE A 190 4.27 17.33 4.31
CA PHE A 190 4.80 17.31 5.67
C PHE A 190 5.99 16.35 5.80
N PRO A 191 6.96 16.63 6.70
CA PRO A 191 8.20 15.86 6.79
C PRO A 191 8.02 14.38 7.16
N GLY A 192 6.87 14.04 7.78
CA GLY A 192 6.56 12.70 8.25
C GLY A 192 6.15 11.71 7.16
N LYS A 193 5.84 12.16 5.96
CA LYS A 193 5.20 11.36 4.90
C LYS A 193 5.96 10.08 4.50
N THR A 194 7.30 10.08 4.62
CA THR A 194 8.16 8.96 4.29
C THR A 194 8.77 8.26 5.51
N LEU A 195 8.34 8.62 6.73
CA LEU A 195 8.83 8.04 7.97
C LEU A 195 8.02 6.79 8.37
N CYS A 196 8.54 6.05 9.36
CA CYS A 196 7.84 4.89 9.89
C CYS A 196 6.55 5.29 10.63
N CYS A 197 5.45 4.60 10.35
CA CYS A 197 4.18 4.81 11.07
C CYS A 197 4.20 4.33 12.53
N GLY A 198 5.18 3.50 12.91
CA GLY A 198 5.29 2.92 14.24
C GLY A 198 4.68 1.52 14.38
N PHE A 199 4.00 0.98 13.37
CA PHE A 199 3.40 -0.37 13.44
C PHE A 199 4.40 -1.47 13.82
N PRO A 200 5.63 -1.55 13.26
CA PRO A 200 6.57 -2.63 13.58
C PRO A 200 6.97 -2.70 15.05
N ILE A 201 6.92 -1.58 15.77
CA ILE A 201 7.29 -1.55 17.20
C ILE A 201 6.08 -1.59 18.14
N LEU A 202 4.87 -1.70 17.61
CA LEU A 202 3.63 -1.61 18.38
C LEU A 202 3.57 -2.64 19.52
N THR A 203 3.99 -3.87 19.28
CA THR A 203 3.98 -4.94 20.28
C THR A 203 5.17 -4.89 21.25
N ILE A 204 6.28 -4.27 20.85
CA ILE A 204 7.52 -4.19 21.63
C ILE A 204 7.55 -2.91 22.47
N ASN A 205 7.12 -1.80 21.89
CA ASN A 205 7.12 -0.49 22.51
C ASN A 205 5.87 0.31 22.10
N PRO A 206 4.67 -0.06 22.61
CA PRO A 206 3.41 0.58 22.25
C PRO A 206 3.39 2.08 22.54
N LYS A 207 4.06 2.52 23.62
CA LYS A 207 4.14 3.95 23.98
C LYS A 207 4.83 4.77 22.88
N ASN A 208 5.95 4.28 22.33
CA ASN A 208 6.64 4.97 21.26
C ASN A 208 5.86 4.86 19.93
N SER A 209 5.21 3.73 19.65
CA SER A 209 4.34 3.59 18.48
C SER A 209 3.22 4.64 18.50
N VAL A 210 2.50 4.75 19.61
CA VAL A 210 1.44 5.76 19.81
C VAL A 210 1.96 7.19 19.66
N LYS A 211 3.18 7.47 20.17
CA LYS A 211 3.82 8.79 19.97
C LYS A 211 4.11 9.08 18.50
N MET A 212 4.52 8.07 17.72
CA MET A 212 4.74 8.22 16.28
C MET A 212 3.42 8.52 15.56
N VAL A 213 2.34 7.82 15.92
CA VAL A 213 0.99 8.14 15.41
C VAL A 213 0.63 9.59 15.70
N ALA A 214 0.77 10.04 16.95
CA ALA A 214 0.50 11.43 17.33
C ALA A 214 1.31 12.44 16.52
N ASN A 215 2.61 12.20 16.38
CA ASN A 215 3.49 13.11 15.65
C ASN A 215 3.06 13.29 14.19
N HIS A 216 2.76 12.18 13.47
CA HIS A 216 2.38 12.25 12.07
C HIS A 216 1.00 12.86 11.85
N THR A 217 0.02 12.44 12.64
CA THR A 217 -1.36 12.90 12.47
C THR A 217 -1.57 14.33 12.92
N ILE A 218 -0.89 14.77 14.00
CA ILE A 218 -0.91 16.16 14.46
C ILE A 218 -0.22 17.08 13.46
N ASP A 219 0.98 16.71 12.97
CA ASP A 219 1.72 17.56 12.01
C ASP A 219 0.92 17.73 10.70
N ALA A 220 0.35 16.67 10.15
CA ALA A 220 -0.50 16.76 8.97
C ALA A 220 -1.74 17.65 9.23
N LYS A 221 -2.44 17.46 10.36
CA LYS A 221 -3.61 18.25 10.74
C LYS A 221 -3.27 19.72 10.94
N ASP A 222 -2.17 20.04 11.59
CA ASP A 222 -1.72 21.44 11.85
C ASP A 222 -1.34 22.16 10.57
N ARG A 223 -0.98 21.43 9.53
CA ARG A 223 -0.74 21.94 8.17
C ARG A 223 -2.02 22.07 7.35
N GLY A 224 -3.16 21.72 7.94
CA GLY A 224 -4.47 21.90 7.33
C GLY A 224 -4.98 20.71 6.53
N ALA A 225 -4.44 19.50 6.74
CA ALA A 225 -4.98 18.31 6.07
C ALA A 225 -6.38 17.96 6.60
N ASP A 226 -7.30 17.67 5.67
CA ASP A 226 -8.64 17.15 5.96
C ASP A 226 -8.63 15.64 6.15
N ALA A 227 -7.70 14.96 5.50
CA ALA A 227 -7.44 13.52 5.66
C ALA A 227 -5.99 13.17 5.27
N MET A 228 -5.55 11.97 5.66
CA MET A 228 -4.29 11.39 5.22
C MET A 228 -4.56 10.19 4.32
N VAL A 229 -3.76 10.03 3.27
CA VAL A 229 -3.86 8.92 2.32
C VAL A 229 -2.65 8.02 2.42
N THR A 230 -2.86 6.71 2.55
CA THR A 230 -1.75 5.76 2.61
C THR A 230 -1.93 4.57 1.67
N PRO A 231 -0.85 4.10 0.98
CA PRO A 231 -0.84 2.89 0.18
C PRO A 231 -0.51 1.62 0.99
N CYS A 232 -0.50 1.70 2.32
CA CYS A 232 -0.08 0.59 3.19
C CYS A 232 -1.13 0.27 4.26
N PRO A 233 -1.66 -0.99 4.30
CA PRO A 233 -2.63 -1.38 5.33
C PRO A 233 -2.04 -1.37 6.74
N LEU A 234 -0.74 -1.65 6.93
CA LEU A 234 -0.12 -1.58 8.25
C LEU A 234 0.00 -0.14 8.76
N CYS A 235 0.30 0.80 7.85
CA CYS A 235 0.29 2.22 8.19
C CYS A 235 -1.12 2.68 8.55
N HIS A 236 -2.12 2.28 7.77
CA HIS A 236 -3.52 2.56 8.06
C HIS A 236 -3.92 2.04 9.43
N LEU A 237 -3.71 0.75 9.72
CA LEU A 237 -4.06 0.14 11.01
C LEU A 237 -3.46 0.90 12.20
N ASN A 238 -2.22 1.38 12.07
CA ASN A 238 -1.59 2.11 13.16
C ASN A 238 -2.12 3.55 13.27
N LEU A 239 -2.16 4.28 12.15
CA LEU A 239 -2.52 5.70 12.13
C LEU A 239 -4.02 5.93 12.42
N ASP A 240 -4.89 5.05 11.95
CA ASP A 240 -6.33 5.12 12.21
C ASP A 240 -6.66 4.48 13.56
N GLY A 241 -6.28 3.21 13.76
CA GLY A 241 -6.68 2.42 14.90
C GLY A 241 -6.14 2.92 16.25
N TYR A 242 -4.93 3.48 16.28
CA TYR A 242 -4.32 4.02 17.51
C TYR A 242 -4.41 5.54 17.66
N GLN A 243 -5.16 6.20 16.77
CA GLN A 243 -5.36 7.65 16.87
C GLN A 243 -6.11 8.08 18.15
N PRO A 244 -7.11 7.34 18.68
CA PRO A 244 -7.70 7.64 19.98
C PRO A 244 -6.68 7.60 21.13
N ASN A 245 -5.75 6.63 21.11
CA ASN A 245 -4.67 6.55 22.08
C ASN A 245 -3.67 7.71 21.93
N ALA A 246 -3.38 8.08 20.68
CA ALA A 246 -2.52 9.21 20.35
C ALA A 246 -3.12 10.54 20.82
N SER A 247 -4.42 10.75 20.61
CA SER A 247 -5.16 11.92 21.12
C SER A 247 -5.07 12.03 22.64
N SER A 248 -5.29 10.91 23.34
CA SER A 248 -5.20 10.85 24.80
C SER A 248 -3.78 11.15 25.29
N ALA A 249 -2.76 10.56 24.66
CA ALA A 249 -1.35 10.76 25.03
C ALA A 249 -0.87 12.20 24.77
N ALA A 250 -1.33 12.81 23.68
CA ALA A 250 -1.02 14.19 23.32
C ALA A 250 -1.89 15.21 24.05
N LYS A 251 -2.93 14.78 24.76
CA LYS A 251 -3.96 15.65 25.37
C LYS A 251 -4.59 16.61 24.35
N ARG A 252 -4.82 16.11 23.15
CA ARG A 252 -5.33 16.87 22.03
C ARG A 252 -6.22 15.98 21.15
N ASP A 253 -7.37 16.51 20.77
CA ASP A 253 -8.24 15.83 19.80
C ASP A 253 -7.63 15.91 18.40
N ILE A 254 -7.28 14.75 17.83
CA ILE A 254 -6.65 14.67 16.53
C ILE A 254 -7.72 14.58 15.43
N ASP A 255 -8.58 13.59 15.47
CA ASP A 255 -9.72 13.39 14.55
C ASP A 255 -9.36 13.68 13.08
N LEU A 256 -8.33 13.01 12.57
CA LEU A 256 -7.86 13.09 11.18
C LEU A 256 -8.15 11.75 10.47
N PRO A 257 -9.11 11.68 9.53
CA PRO A 257 -9.38 10.46 8.80
C PRO A 257 -8.15 9.95 8.05
N ILE A 258 -7.92 8.64 8.11
CA ILE A 258 -6.86 7.96 7.35
C ILE A 258 -7.54 7.08 6.31
N ILE A 259 -7.37 7.34 5.03
CA ILE A 259 -7.99 6.56 3.95
C ILE A 259 -6.95 5.78 3.15
N HIS A 260 -7.37 4.66 2.61
CA HIS A 260 -6.53 3.88 1.70
C HIS A 260 -6.46 4.53 0.30
N LEU A 261 -5.34 4.37 -0.39
CA LEU A 261 -5.19 4.81 -1.78
C LEU A 261 -6.35 4.38 -2.69
N PRO A 262 -6.81 3.10 -2.71
CA PRO A 262 -7.94 2.72 -3.55
C PRO A 262 -9.25 3.41 -3.16
N GLN A 263 -9.43 3.79 -1.91
CA GLN A 263 -10.62 4.55 -1.50
C GLN A 263 -10.59 5.98 -2.04
N LEU A 264 -9.44 6.65 -2.00
CA LEU A 264 -9.26 7.95 -2.64
C LEU A 264 -9.59 7.87 -4.13
N VAL A 265 -8.94 6.94 -4.83
CA VAL A 265 -9.15 6.70 -6.25
C VAL A 265 -10.63 6.39 -6.54
N GLY A 266 -11.23 5.51 -5.76
CA GLY A 266 -12.64 5.11 -5.92
C GLY A 266 -13.62 6.27 -5.75
N LEU A 267 -13.38 7.18 -4.81
CA LEU A 267 -14.19 8.40 -4.65
C LEU A 267 -14.15 9.25 -5.93
N SER A 268 -13.00 9.41 -6.55
CA SER A 268 -12.84 10.17 -7.78
C SER A 268 -13.46 9.48 -9.00
N LEU A 269 -13.49 8.15 -8.99
CA LEU A 269 -14.15 7.32 -10.03
C LEU A 269 -15.69 7.24 -9.83
N GLY A 270 -16.24 7.91 -8.80
CA GLY A 270 -17.67 7.91 -8.53
C GLY A 270 -18.20 6.66 -7.85
N ILE A 271 -17.34 5.82 -7.29
CA ILE A 271 -17.75 4.64 -6.52
C ILE A 271 -18.44 5.09 -5.22
N ASP A 272 -19.50 4.39 -4.88
CA ASP A 272 -20.23 4.61 -3.64
C ASP A 272 -19.33 4.33 -2.42
N PRO A 273 -19.23 5.25 -1.44
CA PRO A 273 -18.44 5.06 -0.23
C PRO A 273 -18.78 3.78 0.56
N GLU A 274 -20.05 3.36 0.57
CA GLU A 274 -20.48 2.13 1.23
C GLU A 274 -19.87 0.88 0.58
N LYS A 275 -19.80 0.85 -0.76
CA LYS A 275 -19.14 -0.25 -1.49
C LYS A 275 -17.66 -0.37 -1.15
N MET A 276 -17.02 0.76 -0.86
CA MET A 276 -15.61 0.81 -0.43
C MET A 276 -15.44 0.72 1.08
N ARG A 277 -16.53 0.54 1.83
CA ARG A 277 -16.56 0.39 3.29
C ARG A 277 -15.88 1.53 4.04
N LEU A 278 -16.02 2.77 3.57
CA LEU A 278 -15.48 3.96 4.25
C LEU A 278 -16.02 4.15 5.67
N ASN A 279 -17.13 3.53 6.01
CA ASN A 279 -17.72 3.51 7.36
C ASN A 279 -17.00 2.56 8.35
N LYS A 280 -15.95 1.82 7.93
CA LYS A 280 -15.20 0.88 8.80
C LYS A 280 -13.99 1.50 9.48
N HIS A 281 -13.61 2.72 9.11
CA HIS A 281 -12.52 3.43 9.76
C HIS A 281 -12.84 3.75 11.22
N ILE A 282 -11.84 3.74 12.08
CA ILE A 282 -11.97 4.10 13.50
C ILE A 282 -12.23 5.59 13.62
N VAL A 283 -11.45 6.40 12.89
CA VAL A 283 -11.71 7.83 12.76
C VAL A 283 -12.74 8.07 11.66
N SER A 284 -13.82 8.74 12.00
CA SER A 284 -14.97 8.90 11.10
C SER A 284 -14.63 9.65 9.82
N THR A 285 -14.99 9.08 8.68
CA THR A 285 -14.85 9.71 7.36
C THR A 285 -16.06 10.58 6.97
N LYS A 286 -17.08 10.70 7.83
CA LYS A 286 -18.34 11.40 7.52
C LYS A 286 -18.12 12.86 7.14
N LYS A 287 -17.23 13.57 7.86
CA LYS A 287 -16.92 14.95 7.55
C LYS A 287 -16.30 15.09 6.16
N LEU A 288 -15.32 14.26 5.85
CA LEU A 288 -14.68 14.19 4.52
C LEU A 288 -15.71 13.97 3.41
N LEU A 289 -16.64 13.03 3.61
CA LEU A 289 -17.69 12.72 2.63
C LEU A 289 -18.70 13.86 2.48
N SER A 290 -19.05 14.56 3.58
CA SER A 290 -19.96 15.70 3.52
C SER A 290 -19.38 16.89 2.75
N GLU A 291 -18.07 17.13 2.83
CA GLU A 291 -17.37 18.16 2.08
C GLU A 291 -17.38 17.87 0.56
N LEU A 292 -17.43 16.60 0.19
CA LEU A 292 -17.56 16.17 -1.21
C LEU A 292 -19.03 16.12 -1.72
N ALA A 293 -20.00 16.51 -0.91
CA ALA A 293 -21.43 16.34 -1.19
C ALA A 293 -21.79 14.88 -1.58
N VAL A 294 -21.08 13.91 -1.01
CA VAL A 294 -21.31 12.48 -1.19
C VAL A 294 -22.12 11.99 0.01
N ALA A 295 -23.15 11.21 -0.25
CA ALA A 295 -23.91 10.59 0.84
C ALA A 295 -22.98 9.69 1.68
N PRO A 296 -23.04 9.78 3.01
CA PRO A 296 -22.16 9.06 3.93
C PRO A 296 -22.41 7.54 3.93
#